data_8590dc94443aecfbbdf8230f1a9cab16
#
_entry.id   8590dc94443aecfbbdf8230f1a9cab16
#
_cell.length_a   1.000
_cell.length_b   1.000
_cell.length_c   1.000
_cell.angle_alpha   90.00
_cell.angle_beta   90.00
_cell.angle_gamma   90.00
#
_symmetry.space_group_name_H-M   'P 1'
#
loop_
_entity.id
_entity.type
_entity.pdbx_description
1 polymer ?
#
loop_
_entity_poly.entity_id
_entity_poly.type
_entity_poly.pdbx_seq_one_letter_code
_entity_poly.pdbx_strand_id
1 'polypeptide(L)'
;MPAGGLESQLKQENFILGSSTMDQVKGVLTLQGEALTQADINLKMAKSNQVMHFAFRDDKQWKMQQIQDARNHVSQALQLLNSRDESYHFKTGAEVNKLMDAVMMQLTRARNRLTTPATMTLPELASSGLMKMFTPPMPGDLMVNFYINLSKLCLTVYQLHVLQPNTTKNFKPAGSSVLHNPGSMFEINNMKFEVSHVHKVECVVPWLNDTLVFFTISLQLCQQLKDKISVFSSYWNYGPF
;
A
#
# COMPACT_ATOMS: atom_id res chain seq x y z
N MET A 1 -0.71 37.14 18.46
CA MET A 1 0.33 36.10 18.42
C MET A 1 0.02 35.14 17.33
N PRO A 2 0.73 35.07 16.20
CA PRO A 2 0.46 34.09 15.17
C PRO A 2 0.98 32.72 15.66
N ALA A 3 0.09 31.72 15.66
CA ALA A 3 0.45 30.35 15.91
C ALA A 3 1.35 29.86 14.76
N GLY A 4 2.64 29.79 15.01
CA GLY A 4 3.59 29.16 14.12
C GLY A 4 3.30 27.67 14.05
N GLY A 5 2.67 27.25 12.95
CA GLY A 5 2.53 25.83 12.64
C GLY A 5 3.91 25.22 12.49
N LEU A 6 4.29 24.34 13.40
CA LEU A 6 5.37 23.38 13.19
C LEU A 6 4.88 22.44 12.06
N GLU A 7 5.17 22.80 10.81
CA GLU A 7 5.29 21.81 9.76
C GLU A 7 6.46 20.90 10.16
N SER A 8 6.14 19.80 10.82
CA SER A 8 7.13 18.75 11.04
C SER A 8 7.57 18.29 9.64
N GLN A 9 8.78 18.66 9.24
CA GLN A 9 9.39 18.15 8.02
C GLN A 9 9.28 16.63 8.05
N LEU A 10 8.50 16.08 7.13
CA LEU A 10 8.35 14.64 7.00
C LEU A 10 9.73 14.03 6.80
N LYS A 11 10.08 13.09 7.67
CA LYS A 11 11.39 12.41 7.62
C LYS A 11 11.53 11.69 6.29
N GLN A 12 12.66 11.88 5.64
CA GLN A 12 13.04 11.18 4.41
C GLN A 12 13.86 9.95 4.79
N GLU A 13 13.47 8.79 4.30
CA GLU A 13 14.12 7.51 4.61
C GLU A 13 14.45 6.74 3.34
N ASN A 14 15.67 6.19 3.28
CA ASN A 14 16.18 5.42 2.16
C ASN A 14 16.06 3.92 2.47
N PHE A 15 15.56 3.17 1.51
CA PHE A 15 15.36 1.73 1.59
C PHE A 15 16.11 1.04 0.46
N ILE A 16 16.95 0.06 0.82
CA ILE A 16 17.71 -0.74 -0.14
C ILE A 16 16.94 -2.04 -0.38
N LEU A 17 16.62 -2.31 -1.64
CA LEU A 17 15.93 -3.51 -2.08
C LEU A 17 16.85 -4.35 -2.96
N GLY A 18 16.75 -5.68 -2.85
CA GLY A 18 17.57 -6.58 -3.65
C GLY A 18 19.03 -6.60 -3.20
N SER A 19 19.28 -6.95 -1.94
CA SER A 19 20.63 -6.99 -1.37
C SER A 19 21.42 -8.28 -1.71
N SER A 20 20.73 -9.32 -2.18
CA SER A 20 21.38 -10.59 -2.58
C SER A 20 22.13 -10.42 -3.91
N THR A 21 23.25 -11.13 -4.04
CA THR A 21 23.98 -11.24 -5.32
C THR A 21 23.17 -11.95 -6.41
N MET A 22 22.16 -12.72 -6.01
CA MET A 22 21.27 -13.45 -6.93
C MET A 22 20.09 -12.59 -7.41
N ASP A 23 19.83 -11.46 -6.77
CA ASP A 23 18.72 -10.58 -7.15
C ASP A 23 19.00 -9.93 -8.52
N GLN A 24 18.09 -10.13 -9.44
CA GLN A 24 18.16 -9.52 -10.77
C GLN A 24 17.70 -8.06 -10.75
N VAL A 25 16.92 -7.68 -9.73
CA VAL A 25 16.50 -6.30 -9.47
C VAL A 25 17.16 -5.81 -8.20
N LYS A 26 17.77 -4.65 -8.27
CA LYS A 26 18.28 -3.91 -7.12
C LYS A 26 17.75 -2.50 -7.16
N GLY A 27 17.36 -1.94 -6.04
CA GLY A 27 16.85 -0.59 -5.98
C GLY A 27 17.19 0.13 -4.69
N VAL A 28 17.30 1.44 -4.79
CA VAL A 28 17.27 2.35 -3.66
C VAL A 28 16.05 3.22 -3.80
N LEU A 29 15.15 3.15 -2.84
CA LEU A 29 13.91 3.91 -2.82
C LEU A 29 13.92 4.87 -1.65
N THR A 30 13.52 6.12 -1.89
CA THR A 30 13.39 7.12 -0.83
C THR A 30 11.92 7.38 -0.57
N LEU A 31 11.48 7.10 0.65
CA LEU A 31 10.12 7.34 1.11
C LEU A 31 10.09 8.56 2.03
N GLN A 32 9.16 9.47 1.76
CA GLN A 32 8.89 10.64 2.59
C GLN A 32 7.38 10.71 2.86
N GLY A 33 6.98 10.34 4.06
CA GLY A 33 5.57 10.22 4.39
C GLY A 33 4.87 9.17 3.50
N GLU A 34 3.93 9.61 2.69
CA GLU A 34 3.14 8.76 1.78
C GLU A 34 3.66 8.76 0.33
N ALA A 35 4.83 9.34 0.07
CA ALA A 35 5.36 9.47 -1.28
C ALA A 35 6.75 8.86 -1.42
N LEU A 36 6.97 8.13 -2.53
CA LEU A 36 8.31 7.83 -3.02
C LEU A 36 8.82 9.07 -3.75
N THR A 37 9.82 9.72 -3.20
CA THR A 37 10.44 10.94 -3.74
C THR A 37 11.61 10.63 -4.66
N GLN A 38 12.25 9.47 -4.47
CA GLN A 38 13.32 8.97 -5.32
C GLN A 38 13.17 7.46 -5.52
N ALA A 39 13.50 7.00 -6.70
CA ALA A 39 13.66 5.58 -7.02
C ALA A 39 14.84 5.44 -7.98
N ASP A 40 15.80 4.62 -7.60
CA ASP A 40 16.96 4.24 -8.41
C ASP A 40 16.93 2.72 -8.53
N ILE A 41 16.81 2.21 -9.77
CA ILE A 41 16.56 0.80 -10.04
C ILE A 41 17.58 0.30 -11.04
N ASN A 42 18.24 -0.80 -10.68
CA ASN A 42 19.11 -1.56 -11.54
C ASN A 42 18.47 -2.92 -11.85
N LEU A 43 18.25 -3.20 -13.11
CA LEU A 43 17.67 -4.46 -13.60
C LEU A 43 18.69 -5.21 -14.44
N LYS A 44 19.01 -6.44 -14.04
CA LYS A 44 19.78 -7.38 -14.85
C LYS A 44 18.84 -8.23 -15.68
N MET A 45 18.88 -8.09 -16.98
CA MET A 45 18.01 -8.85 -17.90
C MET A 45 18.37 -10.34 -17.90
N ALA A 46 17.35 -11.21 -17.82
CA ALA A 46 17.54 -12.67 -17.71
C ALA A 46 18.29 -13.30 -18.89
N LYS A 47 18.21 -12.72 -20.09
CA LYS A 47 18.81 -13.24 -21.32
C LYS A 47 20.06 -12.52 -21.78
N SER A 48 20.44 -11.44 -21.14
CA SER A 48 21.64 -10.68 -21.46
C SER A 48 22.33 -10.30 -20.14
N ASN A 49 23.66 -10.24 -20.12
CA ASN A 49 24.39 -9.72 -18.97
C ASN A 49 24.29 -8.19 -18.84
N GLN A 50 23.42 -7.57 -19.62
CA GLN A 50 23.21 -6.14 -19.60
C GLN A 50 22.46 -5.73 -18.34
N VAL A 51 22.99 -4.75 -17.63
CA VAL A 51 22.32 -4.07 -16.53
C VAL A 51 21.71 -2.80 -17.07
N MET A 52 20.41 -2.64 -16.88
CA MET A 52 19.67 -1.42 -17.21
C MET A 52 19.48 -0.63 -15.92
N HIS A 53 19.68 0.67 -15.98
CA HIS A 53 19.52 1.59 -14.87
C HIS A 53 18.42 2.60 -15.18
N PHE A 54 17.52 2.81 -14.23
CA PHE A 54 16.41 3.76 -14.29
C PHE A 54 16.30 4.50 -12.96
N ALA A 55 16.12 5.81 -13.01
CA ALA A 55 15.87 6.61 -11.83
C ALA A 55 14.66 7.53 -12.02
N PHE A 56 13.97 7.91 -10.95
CA PHE A 56 12.96 8.96 -11.04
C PHE A 56 13.62 10.29 -11.48
N ARG A 57 12.92 11.03 -12.31
CA ARG A 57 13.28 12.42 -12.60
C ARG A 57 13.08 13.25 -11.35
N ASP A 58 13.96 14.22 -11.11
CA ASP A 58 14.00 15.04 -9.89
C ASP A 58 12.69 15.79 -9.60
N ASP A 59 11.88 16.07 -10.63
CA ASP A 59 10.61 16.77 -10.52
C ASP A 59 9.41 15.84 -10.23
N LYS A 60 9.65 14.54 -10.05
CA LYS A 60 8.60 13.52 -9.92
C LYS A 60 8.64 12.83 -8.56
N GLN A 61 7.45 12.55 -8.07
CA GLN A 61 7.25 11.70 -6.89
C GLN A 61 6.03 10.82 -7.10
N TRP A 62 6.12 9.59 -6.61
CA TRP A 62 5.03 8.62 -6.71
C TRP A 62 4.31 8.48 -5.38
N LYS A 63 2.99 8.71 -5.41
CA LYS A 63 2.16 8.61 -4.21
C LYS A 63 1.85 7.15 -3.89
N MET A 64 2.18 6.74 -2.68
CA MET A 64 1.84 5.43 -2.13
C MET A 64 0.40 5.47 -1.61
N GLN A 65 -0.56 5.21 -2.49
CA GLN A 65 -1.99 5.35 -2.18
C GLN A 65 -2.43 4.52 -0.96
N GLN A 66 -1.82 3.34 -0.75
CA GLN A 66 -2.10 2.49 0.41
C GLN A 66 -1.77 3.19 1.73
N ILE A 67 -0.66 3.92 1.80
CA ILE A 67 -0.25 4.67 3.00
C ILE A 67 -1.22 5.83 3.22
N GLN A 68 -1.56 6.55 2.16
CA GLN A 68 -2.52 7.65 2.27
C GLN A 68 -3.91 7.17 2.72
N ASP A 69 -4.42 6.08 2.12
CA ASP A 69 -5.71 5.53 2.49
C ASP A 69 -5.72 5.09 3.96
N ALA A 70 -4.65 4.44 4.42
CA ALA A 70 -4.51 4.06 5.82
C ALA A 70 -4.52 5.30 6.75
N ARG A 71 -3.77 6.35 6.40
CA ARG A 71 -3.77 7.62 7.13
C ARG A 71 -5.17 8.27 7.17
N ASN A 72 -5.89 8.27 6.05
CA ASN A 72 -7.25 8.81 5.98
C ASN A 72 -8.20 8.06 6.91
N HIS A 73 -8.11 6.72 6.96
CA HIS A 73 -8.92 5.92 7.88
C HIS A 73 -8.56 6.18 9.35
N VAL A 74 -7.28 6.35 9.69
CA VAL A 74 -6.87 6.74 11.05
C VAL A 74 -7.44 8.12 11.41
N SER A 75 -7.35 9.09 10.48
CA SER A 75 -7.93 10.43 10.70
C SER A 75 -9.44 10.37 10.93
N GLN A 76 -10.17 9.52 10.20
CA GLN A 76 -11.60 9.31 10.42
C GLN A 76 -11.89 8.66 11.78
N ALA A 77 -11.07 7.70 12.23
CA ALA A 77 -11.20 7.11 13.56
C ALA A 77 -11.01 8.16 14.67
N LEU A 78 -9.98 9.01 14.54
CA LEU A 78 -9.72 10.12 15.46
C LEU A 78 -10.88 11.14 15.45
N GLN A 79 -11.41 11.47 14.28
CA GLN A 79 -12.55 12.38 14.14
C GLN A 79 -13.80 11.82 14.86
N LEU A 80 -14.07 10.51 14.74
CA LEU A 80 -15.16 9.85 15.46
C LEU A 80 -15.02 10.00 16.98
N LEU A 81 -13.80 9.80 17.51
CA LEU A 81 -13.52 9.96 18.94
C LEU A 81 -13.65 11.42 19.39
N ASN A 82 -13.15 12.36 18.59
CA ASN A 82 -13.13 13.79 18.91
C ASN A 82 -14.44 14.51 18.54
N SER A 83 -15.41 13.83 17.91
CA SER A 83 -16.69 14.42 17.52
C SER A 83 -17.62 14.76 18.70
N ARG A 84 -17.27 14.30 19.87
CA ARG A 84 -17.98 14.58 21.14
C ARG A 84 -17.17 15.58 21.94
N ASP A 85 -17.82 16.62 22.42
CA ASP A 85 -17.19 17.56 23.33
C ASP A 85 -17.07 16.97 24.75
N GLU A 86 -16.30 17.60 25.60
CA GLU A 86 -16.07 17.14 26.99
C GLU A 86 -17.36 17.09 27.83
N SER A 87 -18.39 17.82 27.44
CA SER A 87 -19.70 17.86 28.11
C SER A 87 -20.62 16.72 27.70
N TYR A 88 -20.26 15.96 26.64
CA TYR A 88 -21.11 14.88 26.17
C TYR A 88 -21.04 13.66 27.09
N HIS A 89 -22.21 13.24 27.58
CA HIS A 89 -22.37 12.07 28.43
C HIS A 89 -23.11 10.97 27.67
N PHE A 90 -22.49 9.81 27.52
CA PHE A 90 -23.16 8.65 26.95
C PHE A 90 -24.34 8.23 27.86
N LYS A 91 -25.49 8.09 27.26
CA LYS A 91 -26.71 7.71 27.99
C LYS A 91 -26.83 6.21 28.17
N THR A 92 -26.28 5.43 27.28
CA THR A 92 -26.37 3.97 27.26
C THR A 92 -25.06 3.31 26.84
N GLY A 93 -24.81 2.09 27.30
CA GLY A 93 -23.70 1.27 26.83
C GLY A 93 -23.76 0.98 25.34
N ALA A 94 -24.98 0.92 24.77
CA ALA A 94 -25.17 0.71 23.34
C ALA A 94 -24.59 1.87 22.50
N GLU A 95 -24.67 3.12 22.97
CA GLU A 95 -24.07 4.26 22.28
C GLU A 95 -22.54 4.16 22.24
N VAL A 96 -21.93 3.74 23.35
CA VAL A 96 -20.47 3.54 23.41
C VAL A 96 -20.06 2.39 22.50
N ASN A 97 -20.78 1.27 22.52
CA ASN A 97 -20.52 0.14 21.65
C ASN A 97 -20.60 0.52 20.17
N LYS A 98 -21.61 1.31 19.78
CA LYS A 98 -21.75 1.82 18.41
C LYS A 98 -20.57 2.71 17.98
N LEU A 99 -20.09 3.56 18.89
CA LEU A 99 -18.91 4.38 18.63
C LEU A 99 -17.67 3.50 18.46
N MET A 100 -17.46 2.52 19.36
CA MET A 100 -16.32 1.62 19.25
C MET A 100 -16.36 0.77 17.97
N ASP A 101 -17.53 0.31 17.55
CA ASP A 101 -17.69 -0.41 16.27
C ASP A 101 -17.29 0.46 15.09
N ALA A 102 -17.68 1.73 15.08
CA ALA A 102 -17.30 2.66 14.02
C ALA A 102 -15.78 2.94 14.00
N VAL A 103 -15.15 3.12 15.17
CA VAL A 103 -13.70 3.29 15.30
C VAL A 103 -12.96 2.04 14.85
N MET A 104 -13.37 0.87 15.34
CA MET A 104 -12.76 -0.42 14.98
C MET A 104 -12.87 -0.69 13.46
N MET A 105 -13.98 -0.33 12.84
CA MET A 105 -14.15 -0.45 11.39
C MET A 105 -13.11 0.38 10.64
N GLN A 106 -12.85 1.62 11.05
CA GLN A 106 -11.85 2.48 10.41
C GLN A 106 -10.43 1.94 10.64
N LEU A 107 -10.09 1.52 11.87
CA LEU A 107 -8.78 0.93 12.16
C LEU A 107 -8.54 -0.37 11.40
N THR A 108 -9.56 -1.20 11.23
CA THR A 108 -9.48 -2.43 10.43
C THR A 108 -9.25 -2.11 8.96
N ARG A 109 -9.93 -1.11 8.41
CA ARG A 109 -9.72 -0.64 7.03
C ARG A 109 -8.30 -0.11 6.84
N ALA A 110 -7.80 0.71 7.77
CA ALA A 110 -6.44 1.22 7.75
C ALA A 110 -5.41 0.07 7.74
N ARG A 111 -5.56 -0.90 8.65
CA ARG A 111 -4.70 -2.08 8.72
C ARG A 111 -4.71 -2.87 7.42
N ASN A 112 -5.89 -3.11 6.84
CA ASN A 112 -6.03 -3.87 5.60
C ASN A 112 -5.29 -3.19 4.43
N ARG A 113 -5.25 -1.85 4.37
CA ARG A 113 -4.50 -1.12 3.35
C ARG A 113 -3.00 -1.41 3.41
N LEU A 114 -2.44 -1.64 4.59
CA LEU A 114 -1.01 -1.89 4.76
C LEU A 114 -0.64 -3.39 4.74
N THR A 115 -1.63 -4.28 4.86
CA THR A 115 -1.38 -5.73 4.87
C THR A 115 -1.69 -6.40 3.53
N THR A 116 -2.47 -5.76 2.68
CA THR A 116 -2.87 -6.31 1.38
C THR A 116 -2.12 -5.59 0.26
N PRO A 117 -1.52 -6.30 -0.71
CA PRO A 117 -0.88 -5.69 -1.86
C PRO A 117 -1.83 -4.78 -2.65
N ALA A 118 -1.28 -3.80 -3.36
CA ALA A 118 -2.06 -2.95 -4.28
C ALA A 118 -2.71 -3.78 -5.39
N THR A 119 -3.94 -3.46 -5.72
CA THR A 119 -4.80 -4.25 -6.64
C THR A 119 -4.80 -3.72 -8.09
N MET A 120 -3.74 -3.00 -8.52
CA MET A 120 -3.66 -2.50 -9.89
C MET A 120 -3.47 -3.66 -10.88
N THR A 121 -4.30 -3.71 -11.90
CA THR A 121 -4.09 -4.58 -13.05
C THR A 121 -2.94 -4.04 -13.92
N LEU A 122 -2.34 -4.88 -14.77
CA LEU A 122 -1.27 -4.41 -15.67
C LEU A 122 -1.74 -3.30 -16.63
N PRO A 123 -2.95 -3.32 -17.21
CA PRO A 123 -3.47 -2.18 -17.97
C PRO A 123 -3.61 -0.89 -17.15
N GLU A 124 -4.08 -0.98 -15.90
CA GLU A 124 -4.14 0.17 -15.00
C GLU A 124 -2.75 0.69 -14.66
N LEU A 125 -1.80 -0.19 -14.40
CA LEU A 125 -0.40 0.16 -14.16
C LEU A 125 0.22 0.87 -15.36
N ALA A 126 -0.03 0.38 -16.59
CA ALA A 126 0.43 1.01 -17.82
C ALA A 126 -0.13 2.43 -18.00
N SER A 127 -1.39 2.64 -17.62
CA SER A 127 -2.08 3.95 -17.72
C SER A 127 -1.78 4.88 -16.55
N SER A 128 -1.20 4.39 -15.46
CA SER A 128 -0.96 5.16 -14.23
C SER A 128 -0.01 6.36 -14.37
N GLY A 129 0.81 6.36 -15.43
CA GLY A 129 1.86 7.36 -15.64
C GLY A 129 3.17 7.07 -14.91
N LEU A 130 3.24 6.02 -14.08
CA LEU A 130 4.45 5.66 -13.32
C LEU A 130 5.68 5.45 -14.25
N MET A 131 5.49 4.74 -15.37
CA MET A 131 6.59 4.47 -16.32
C MET A 131 7.19 5.75 -16.92
N LYS A 132 6.41 6.83 -17.02
CA LYS A 132 6.84 8.13 -17.55
C LYS A 132 7.67 8.95 -16.56
N MET A 133 7.78 8.50 -15.33
CA MET A 133 8.53 9.21 -14.29
C MET A 133 10.03 8.91 -14.33
N PHE A 134 10.44 7.89 -15.06
CA PHE A 134 11.82 7.44 -15.10
C PHE A 134 12.67 8.15 -16.16
N THR A 135 13.97 8.25 -15.85
CA THR A 135 15.04 8.64 -16.79
C THR A 135 16.20 7.63 -16.66
N PRO A 136 16.73 7.09 -17.77
CA PRO A 136 16.16 7.18 -19.11
C PRO A 136 14.71 6.64 -19.17
N PRO A 137 13.97 6.96 -20.25
CA PRO A 137 12.61 6.43 -20.41
C PRO A 137 12.61 4.90 -20.36
N MET A 138 11.64 4.36 -19.62
CA MET A 138 11.51 2.90 -19.49
C MET A 138 11.05 2.29 -20.81
N PRO A 139 11.68 1.19 -21.29
CA PRO A 139 11.23 0.47 -22.47
C PRO A 139 9.78 -0.01 -22.37
N GLY A 140 9.07 -0.10 -23.49
CA GLY A 140 7.67 -0.49 -23.52
C GLY A 140 7.39 -1.95 -23.14
N ASP A 141 8.43 -2.77 -23.07
CA ASP A 141 8.40 -4.16 -22.62
C ASP A 141 8.74 -4.34 -21.12
N LEU A 142 8.87 -3.23 -20.38
CA LEU A 142 9.09 -3.22 -18.94
C LEU A 142 7.99 -2.43 -18.23
N MET A 143 7.55 -2.96 -17.09
CA MET A 143 6.68 -2.26 -16.14
C MET A 143 7.20 -2.40 -14.73
N VAL A 144 6.98 -1.37 -13.92
CA VAL A 144 7.36 -1.33 -12.52
C VAL A 144 6.14 -1.05 -11.68
N ASN A 145 6.03 -1.71 -10.53
CA ASN A 145 5.00 -1.44 -9.54
C ASN A 145 5.62 -1.30 -8.15
N PHE A 146 5.18 -0.29 -7.42
CA PHE A 146 5.51 -0.07 -6.01
C PHE A 146 4.26 -0.25 -5.17
N TYR A 147 4.34 -1.03 -4.11
CA TYR A 147 3.23 -1.25 -3.20
C TYR A 147 3.70 -1.67 -1.82
N ILE A 148 2.80 -1.58 -0.84
CA ILE A 148 3.00 -2.08 0.51
C ILE A 148 2.34 -3.44 0.66
N ASN A 149 3.05 -4.37 1.29
CA ASN A 149 2.55 -5.67 1.68
C ASN A 149 3.11 -6.08 3.03
N LEU A 150 2.27 -6.26 4.04
CA LEU A 150 2.67 -6.65 5.40
C LEU A 150 3.83 -5.79 5.94
N SER A 151 3.67 -4.47 5.93
CA SER A 151 4.70 -3.49 6.34
C SER A 151 5.97 -3.44 5.50
N LYS A 152 6.05 -4.19 4.42
CA LYS A 152 7.20 -4.16 3.50
C LYS A 152 6.91 -3.26 2.32
N LEU A 153 7.89 -2.46 1.94
CA LEU A 153 7.92 -1.77 0.66
C LEU A 153 8.38 -2.76 -0.41
N CYS A 154 7.52 -2.97 -1.40
CA CYS A 154 7.74 -3.92 -2.48
C CYS A 154 7.97 -3.20 -3.79
N LEU A 155 8.95 -3.68 -4.54
CA LEU A 155 9.22 -3.33 -5.92
C LEU A 155 9.05 -4.59 -6.77
N THR A 156 8.17 -4.54 -7.76
CA THR A 156 8.01 -5.61 -8.74
C THR A 156 8.29 -5.06 -10.14
N VAL A 157 9.11 -5.75 -10.88
CA VAL A 157 9.41 -5.46 -12.29
C VAL A 157 8.85 -6.59 -13.15
N TYR A 158 8.00 -6.22 -14.09
CA TYR A 158 7.42 -7.13 -15.08
C TYR A 158 8.17 -6.96 -16.41
N GLN A 159 8.65 -8.07 -16.97
CA GLN A 159 9.13 -8.13 -18.35
C GLN A 159 8.01 -8.65 -19.24
N LEU A 160 7.73 -7.94 -20.31
CA LEU A 160 6.62 -8.20 -21.19
C LEU A 160 7.10 -8.71 -22.54
N HIS A 161 6.30 -9.55 -23.17
CA HIS A 161 6.49 -9.98 -24.54
C HIS A 161 5.28 -9.58 -25.36
N VAL A 162 5.50 -8.90 -26.49
CA VAL A 162 4.43 -8.55 -27.43
C VAL A 162 4.03 -9.79 -28.21
N LEU A 163 2.76 -10.16 -28.13
CA LEU A 163 2.22 -11.30 -28.84
C LEU A 163 1.97 -10.95 -30.31
N GLN A 164 2.51 -11.75 -31.22
CA GLN A 164 2.29 -11.63 -32.66
C GLN A 164 0.84 -12.03 -33.03
N PRO A 165 0.24 -11.45 -34.09
CA PRO A 165 -1.11 -11.79 -34.52
C PRO A 165 -1.38 -13.28 -34.68
N ASN A 166 -0.37 -14.04 -35.15
CA ASN A 166 -0.48 -15.48 -35.36
C ASN A 166 -0.51 -16.30 -34.06
N THR A 167 -0.06 -15.76 -32.94
CA THR A 167 -0.03 -16.44 -31.63
C THR A 167 -1.24 -16.11 -30.75
N THR A 168 -2.13 -15.25 -31.25
CA THR A 168 -3.30 -14.76 -30.47
C THR A 168 -4.46 -15.74 -30.39
N LYS A 169 -4.42 -16.91 -31.07
CA LYS A 169 -5.50 -17.92 -31.05
C LYS A 169 -5.82 -18.43 -29.63
N ASN A 170 -4.86 -18.40 -28.72
CA ASN A 170 -4.99 -18.83 -27.32
C ASN A 170 -4.99 -17.67 -26.34
N PHE A 171 -5.23 -16.44 -26.79
CA PHE A 171 -5.24 -15.28 -25.93
C PHE A 171 -6.40 -15.40 -24.91
N LYS A 172 -6.00 -15.53 -23.64
CA LYS A 172 -6.94 -15.49 -22.52
C LYS A 172 -6.48 -14.36 -21.58
N PRO A 173 -7.17 -13.21 -21.57
CA PRO A 173 -6.81 -12.14 -20.66
C PRO A 173 -6.85 -12.64 -19.22
N ALA A 174 -5.78 -12.39 -18.48
CA ALA A 174 -5.74 -12.66 -17.05
C ALA A 174 -6.86 -11.86 -16.38
N GLY A 175 -7.62 -12.52 -15.51
CA GLY A 175 -8.57 -11.83 -14.64
C GLY A 175 -7.84 -10.80 -13.77
N SER A 176 -8.58 -10.06 -12.96
CA SER A 176 -8.09 -9.01 -12.06
C SER A 176 -7.16 -9.54 -10.93
N SER A 177 -6.18 -10.38 -11.27
CA SER A 177 -5.19 -10.87 -10.32
C SER A 177 -4.18 -9.76 -10.01
N VAL A 178 -4.03 -9.47 -8.73
CA VAL A 178 -3.11 -8.47 -8.18
C VAL A 178 -1.64 -8.79 -8.46
N LEU A 179 -1.33 -10.07 -8.53
CA LEU A 179 0.02 -10.60 -8.76
C LEU A 179 0.03 -11.32 -10.10
N HIS A 180 0.48 -10.63 -11.13
CA HIS A 180 0.58 -11.22 -12.46
C HIS A 180 1.79 -12.14 -12.54
N ASN A 181 1.54 -13.42 -12.65
CA ASN A 181 2.58 -14.42 -12.83
C ASN A 181 3.03 -14.47 -14.28
N PRO A 182 4.24 -15.04 -14.56
CA PRO A 182 4.66 -15.36 -15.91
C PRO A 182 3.59 -16.17 -16.64
N GLY A 183 3.34 -15.86 -17.91
CA GLY A 183 2.27 -16.45 -18.72
C GLY A 183 0.94 -15.68 -18.66
N SER A 184 0.78 -14.70 -17.77
CA SER A 184 -0.41 -13.84 -17.75
C SER A 184 -0.47 -12.98 -19.00
N MET A 185 -1.64 -12.95 -19.65
CA MET A 185 -1.86 -12.20 -20.88
C MET A 185 -2.80 -11.03 -20.64
N PHE A 186 -2.56 -9.91 -21.31
CA PHE A 186 -3.38 -8.70 -21.19
C PHE A 186 -3.28 -7.85 -22.45
N GLU A 187 -4.17 -6.87 -22.61
CA GLU A 187 -4.23 -6.00 -23.76
C GLU A 187 -4.13 -4.53 -23.34
N ILE A 188 -3.29 -3.78 -24.04
CA ILE A 188 -3.15 -2.32 -23.90
C ILE A 188 -3.11 -1.72 -25.29
N ASN A 189 -3.95 -0.72 -25.59
CA ASN A 189 -3.97 0.00 -26.86
C ASN A 189 -3.99 -0.93 -28.08
N ASN A 190 -4.83 -1.96 -28.07
CA ASN A 190 -4.95 -2.97 -29.13
C ASN A 190 -3.69 -3.85 -29.34
N MET A 191 -2.70 -3.73 -28.47
CA MET A 191 -1.54 -4.64 -28.45
C MET A 191 -1.72 -5.67 -27.34
N LYS A 192 -1.40 -6.93 -27.67
CA LYS A 192 -1.50 -8.05 -26.73
C LYS A 192 -0.12 -8.38 -26.19
N PHE A 193 -0.04 -8.54 -24.90
CA PHE A 193 1.18 -8.80 -24.15
C PHE A 193 1.05 -10.06 -23.31
N GLU A 194 2.18 -10.70 -23.10
CA GLU A 194 2.34 -11.77 -22.13
C GLU A 194 3.44 -11.38 -21.13
N VAL A 195 3.22 -11.65 -19.84
CA VAL A 195 4.27 -11.49 -18.83
C VAL A 195 5.28 -12.62 -18.98
N SER A 196 6.50 -12.29 -19.41
CA SER A 196 7.57 -13.26 -19.60
C SER A 196 8.33 -13.56 -18.30
N HIS A 197 8.62 -12.53 -17.51
CA HIS A 197 9.32 -12.65 -16.23
C HIS A 197 8.76 -11.65 -15.23
N VAL A 198 8.82 -12.04 -13.94
CA VAL A 198 8.46 -11.18 -12.81
C VAL A 198 9.62 -11.21 -11.82
N HIS A 199 10.14 -10.05 -11.49
CA HIS A 199 11.19 -9.87 -10.51
C HIS A 199 10.61 -9.06 -9.36
N LYS A 200 10.65 -9.62 -8.13
CA LYS A 200 10.14 -8.97 -6.94
C LYS A 200 11.24 -8.86 -5.89
N VAL A 201 11.42 -7.67 -5.35
CA VAL A 201 12.27 -7.41 -4.19
C VAL A 201 11.50 -6.59 -3.17
N GLU A 202 11.82 -6.76 -1.90
CA GLU A 202 11.10 -6.12 -0.80
C GLU A 202 12.05 -5.76 0.35
N CYS A 203 11.71 -4.73 1.11
CA CYS A 203 12.38 -4.38 2.36
C CYS A 203 11.36 -4.01 3.43
N VAL A 204 11.70 -4.26 4.69
CA VAL A 204 10.88 -3.88 5.84
C VAL A 204 10.96 -2.36 6.03
N VAL A 205 9.81 -1.73 6.23
CA VAL A 205 9.70 -0.33 6.65
C VAL A 205 9.36 -0.32 8.14
N PRO A 206 10.31 0.00 9.03
CA PRO A 206 10.13 -0.19 10.48
C PRO A 206 8.90 0.52 11.04
N TRP A 207 8.67 1.78 10.68
CA TRP A 207 7.53 2.54 11.19
C TRP A 207 6.16 2.01 10.68
N LEU A 208 6.11 1.38 9.50
CA LEU A 208 4.89 0.69 9.04
C LEU A 208 4.62 -0.56 9.89
N ASN A 209 5.69 -1.27 10.27
CA ASN A 209 5.56 -2.41 11.17
C ASN A 209 5.03 -1.97 12.54
N ASP A 210 5.59 -0.91 13.11
CA ASP A 210 5.11 -0.33 14.37
C ASP A 210 3.66 0.11 14.27
N THR A 211 3.27 0.71 13.14
CA THR A 211 1.89 1.11 12.87
C THR A 211 0.94 -0.09 12.90
N LEU A 212 1.31 -1.24 12.32
CA LEU A 212 0.50 -2.46 12.38
C LEU A 212 0.35 -2.99 13.81
N VAL A 213 1.39 -2.88 14.63
CA VAL A 213 1.33 -3.21 16.06
C VAL A 213 0.35 -2.27 16.78
N PHE A 214 0.43 -0.97 16.54
CA PHE A 214 -0.49 0.00 17.13
C PHE A 214 -1.95 -0.23 16.71
N PHE A 215 -2.22 -0.59 15.47
CA PHE A 215 -3.58 -0.99 15.05
C PHE A 215 -4.08 -2.20 15.84
N THR A 216 -3.23 -3.19 16.05
CA THR A 216 -3.59 -4.39 16.80
C THR A 216 -3.92 -4.05 18.26
N ILE A 217 -3.09 -3.26 18.93
CA ILE A 217 -3.30 -2.82 20.30
C ILE A 217 -4.58 -1.98 20.40
N SER A 218 -4.79 -1.02 19.50
CA SER A 218 -5.98 -0.15 19.50
C SER A 218 -7.27 -0.95 19.31
N LEU A 219 -7.29 -1.92 18.41
CA LEU A 219 -8.43 -2.82 18.20
C LEU A 219 -8.72 -3.66 19.43
N GLN A 220 -7.69 -4.17 20.11
CA GLN A 220 -7.85 -4.92 21.37
C GLN A 220 -8.42 -4.04 22.49
N LEU A 221 -7.94 -2.80 22.63
CA LEU A 221 -8.46 -1.85 23.63
C LEU A 221 -9.92 -1.52 23.38
N CYS A 222 -10.33 -1.28 22.14
CA CYS A 222 -11.72 -1.06 21.77
C CYS A 222 -12.59 -2.28 22.11
N GLN A 223 -12.11 -3.49 21.81
CA GLN A 223 -12.83 -4.72 22.12
C GLN A 223 -12.97 -4.93 23.64
N GLN A 224 -11.90 -4.74 24.41
CA GLN A 224 -11.93 -4.84 25.87
C GLN A 224 -12.92 -3.84 26.48
N LEU A 225 -13.00 -2.62 25.95
CA LEU A 225 -13.99 -1.64 26.42
C LEU A 225 -15.41 -2.12 26.15
N LYS A 226 -15.69 -2.63 24.94
CA LYS A 226 -17.00 -3.19 24.59
C LYS A 226 -17.40 -4.35 25.50
N ASP A 227 -16.48 -5.25 25.79
CA ASP A 227 -16.72 -6.41 26.65
C ASP A 227 -17.07 -5.96 28.08
N LYS A 228 -16.32 -4.99 28.62
CA LYS A 228 -16.63 -4.41 29.95
C LYS A 228 -18.00 -3.75 29.97
N ILE A 229 -18.34 -2.96 28.96
CA ILE A 229 -19.66 -2.30 28.88
C ILE A 229 -20.78 -3.35 28.81
N SER A 230 -20.59 -4.42 28.04
CA SER A 230 -21.57 -5.50 27.93
C SER A 230 -21.80 -6.18 29.27
N VAL A 231 -20.74 -6.43 30.04
CA VAL A 231 -20.84 -6.99 31.42
C VAL A 231 -21.57 -6.03 32.34
N PHE A 232 -21.18 -4.74 32.37
CA PHE A 232 -21.86 -3.75 33.24
C PHE A 232 -23.32 -3.58 32.86
N SER A 233 -23.67 -3.56 31.58
CA SER A 233 -25.06 -3.44 31.13
C SER A 233 -25.91 -4.62 31.56
N SER A 234 -25.37 -5.82 31.62
CA SER A 234 -26.08 -7.00 32.13
C SER A 234 -26.36 -6.90 33.64
N TYR A 235 -25.40 -6.40 34.43
CA TYR A 235 -25.62 -6.17 35.87
C TYR A 235 -26.65 -5.08 36.14
N TRP A 236 -26.69 -4.02 35.31
CA TRP A 236 -27.65 -2.91 35.50
C TRP A 236 -29.10 -3.32 35.24
N ASN A 237 -29.32 -4.33 34.41
CA ASN A 237 -30.63 -4.86 34.08
C ASN A 237 -31.18 -5.84 35.16
N TYR A 238 -30.32 -6.37 36.03
CA TYR A 238 -30.71 -7.08 37.24
C TYR A 238 -30.77 -6.03 38.36
N GLY A 239 -31.92 -5.33 38.48
CA GLY A 239 -32.14 -4.27 39.49
C GLY A 239 -31.76 -4.70 40.91
N PRO A 240 -31.67 -3.74 41.86
CA PRO A 240 -31.31 -4.06 43.23
C PRO A 240 -32.32 -5.03 43.83
N PHE A 241 -31.80 -6.12 44.41
CA PHE A 241 -32.56 -7.02 45.24
C PHE A 241 -33.15 -6.29 46.43
#